data_b752ccb70e1e19653a4b3a643505917a
#
_entry.id   b752ccb70e1e19653a4b3a643505917a
#
_cell.length_a   1.000
_cell.length_b   1.000
_cell.length_c   1.000
_cell.angle_alpha   90.00
_cell.angle_beta   90.00
_cell.angle_gamma   90.00
#
_symmetry.space_group_name_H-M   'P 1'
#
loop_
_entity.id
_entity.type
_entity.pdbx_description
1 polymer ?
#
loop_
_entity_poly.entity_id
_entity_poly.type
_entity_poly.pdbx_seq_one_letter_code
_entity_poly.pdbx_strand_id
1 'polypeptide(L)'
;MKILFQGDSITDGNRYKEPERRHDLNHQIGHSYAFIVSGMLGAEYPDAGLKFVNRGISGDTTRGLLRRWREDALDIEPDVLSLLIGTNDCFLEGENHVEPEEYEKNLESILSQSFETNGELKVFLMEPFFLPTKDRFKAEENTCREEIGRYSQICRRIAEKDGRIFFIQLQHLFDEAAEGRDCAYWIWDGIHPTESGH
;
A
#
# COMPACT_ATOMS: atom_id res chain seq x y z
N MET A 1 -9.42 -14.07 12.56
CA MET A 1 -9.49 -12.97 11.56
C MET A 1 -8.16 -12.90 10.82
N LYS A 2 -8.20 -12.88 9.49
CA LYS A 2 -7.01 -12.85 8.62
C LYS A 2 -6.88 -11.46 7.99
N ILE A 3 -5.74 -10.81 8.20
CA ILE A 3 -5.43 -9.47 7.71
C ILE A 3 -4.36 -9.60 6.64
N LEU A 4 -4.67 -9.18 5.41
CA LEU A 4 -3.77 -9.19 4.26
C LEU A 4 -3.28 -7.77 3.98
N PHE A 5 -1.97 -7.62 3.87
CA PHE A 5 -1.31 -6.41 3.38
C PHE A 5 -0.89 -6.61 1.93
N GLN A 6 -1.38 -5.77 1.04
CA GLN A 6 -1.06 -5.77 -0.39
C GLN A 6 -0.55 -4.41 -0.84
N GLY A 7 0.34 -4.42 -1.82
CA GLY A 7 0.94 -3.23 -2.38
C GLY A 7 2.29 -3.50 -3.04
N ASP A 8 3.07 -2.44 -3.12
CA ASP A 8 4.40 -2.42 -3.71
C ASP A 8 5.54 -2.55 -2.68
N SER A 9 6.69 -1.89 -2.92
CA SER A 9 7.86 -1.90 -2.03
C SER A 9 7.58 -1.33 -0.64
N ILE A 10 6.68 -0.34 -0.53
CA ILE A 10 6.31 0.27 0.74
C ILE A 10 5.61 -0.74 1.65
N THR A 11 4.82 -1.65 1.07
CA THR A 11 4.17 -2.76 1.77
C THR A 11 5.10 -3.95 1.94
N ASP A 12 5.85 -4.34 0.89
CA ASP A 12 6.81 -5.47 0.90
C ASP A 12 7.76 -5.38 2.09
N GLY A 13 8.33 -4.19 2.32
CA GLY A 13 9.24 -3.97 3.45
C GLY A 13 10.38 -4.98 3.48
N ASN A 14 10.86 -5.41 2.31
CA ASN A 14 11.92 -6.41 2.17
C ASN A 14 11.60 -7.74 2.90
N ARG A 15 10.34 -8.18 2.84
CA ARG A 15 9.89 -9.43 3.45
C ARG A 15 10.56 -10.66 2.84
N TYR A 16 10.67 -11.71 3.62
CA TYR A 16 11.15 -13.00 3.15
C TYR A 16 10.04 -13.75 2.40
N LYS A 17 10.29 -14.11 1.13
CA LYS A 17 9.25 -14.64 0.22
C LYS A 17 9.18 -16.16 0.16
N GLU A 18 10.23 -16.85 0.63
CA GLU A 18 10.33 -18.33 0.55
C GLU A 18 9.91 -19.00 1.86
N PRO A 19 8.68 -19.57 1.95
CA PRO A 19 8.18 -20.19 3.19
C PRO A 19 9.03 -21.37 3.69
N GLU A 20 9.65 -22.12 2.78
CA GLU A 20 10.42 -23.33 3.09
C GLU A 20 11.71 -23.03 3.84
N ARG A 21 12.22 -21.81 3.72
CA ARG A 21 13.45 -21.36 4.40
C ARG A 21 13.17 -20.47 5.60
N ARG A 22 11.97 -20.55 6.13
CA ARG A 22 11.58 -19.74 7.28
C ARG A 22 12.38 -20.12 8.52
N HIS A 23 13.34 -19.29 8.86
CA HIS A 23 14.12 -19.40 10.09
C HIS A 23 13.61 -18.50 11.21
N ASP A 24 12.77 -17.52 10.87
CA ASP A 24 12.34 -16.45 11.73
C ASP A 24 10.88 -16.10 11.46
N LEU A 25 10.12 -15.90 12.52
CA LEU A 25 8.68 -15.64 12.45
C LEU A 25 8.34 -14.31 11.81
N ASN A 26 9.23 -13.32 11.88
CA ASN A 26 8.92 -11.95 11.53
C ASN A 26 9.31 -11.57 10.11
N HIS A 27 10.26 -12.27 9.49
CA HIS A 27 10.76 -11.90 8.17
C HIS A 27 9.73 -12.01 7.04
N GLN A 28 8.69 -12.82 7.21
CA GLN A 28 7.61 -12.95 6.22
C GLN A 28 6.65 -11.75 6.22
N ILE A 29 6.59 -10.97 7.29
CA ILE A 29 5.80 -9.74 7.35
C ILE A 29 6.60 -8.52 6.85
N GLY A 30 7.92 -8.59 6.79
CA GLY A 30 8.82 -7.52 6.39
C GLY A 30 9.07 -6.50 7.50
N HIS A 31 9.60 -5.32 7.11
CA HIS A 31 9.99 -4.25 8.03
C HIS A 31 9.23 -2.94 7.77
N SER A 32 8.05 -3.03 7.13
CA SER A 32 7.18 -1.89 6.79
C SER A 32 6.13 -1.61 7.88
N TYR A 33 5.22 -0.69 7.58
CA TYR A 33 4.03 -0.45 8.40
C TYR A 33 3.26 -1.73 8.72
N ALA A 34 3.29 -2.73 7.83
CA ALA A 34 2.66 -4.03 8.07
C ALA A 34 3.22 -4.74 9.31
N PHE A 35 4.53 -4.63 9.55
CA PHE A 35 5.17 -5.16 10.76
C PHE A 35 4.71 -4.42 12.01
N ILE A 36 4.67 -3.09 11.96
CA ILE A 36 4.25 -2.24 13.08
C ILE A 36 2.80 -2.55 13.47
N VAL A 37 1.89 -2.53 12.47
CA VAL A 37 0.48 -2.84 12.69
C VAL A 37 0.28 -4.25 13.23
N SER A 38 1.00 -5.24 12.68
CA SER A 38 0.91 -6.63 13.14
C SER A 38 1.37 -6.79 14.58
N GLY A 39 2.45 -6.11 14.96
CA GLY A 39 2.97 -6.13 16.33
C GLY A 39 2.01 -5.47 17.32
N MET A 40 1.50 -4.29 16.98
CA MET A 40 0.55 -3.54 17.82
C MET A 40 -0.74 -4.31 18.03
N LEU A 41 -1.40 -4.76 16.95
CA LEU A 41 -2.66 -5.50 17.05
C LEU A 41 -2.48 -6.87 17.75
N GLY A 42 -1.37 -7.56 17.46
CA GLY A 42 -1.06 -8.82 18.13
C GLY A 42 -0.83 -8.68 19.63
N ALA A 43 -0.22 -7.58 20.07
CA ALA A 43 0.00 -7.27 21.48
C ALA A 43 -1.29 -6.82 22.19
N GLU A 44 -2.10 -6.03 21.50
CA GLU A 44 -3.35 -5.50 22.07
C GLU A 44 -4.46 -6.59 22.16
N TYR A 45 -4.49 -7.51 21.18
CA TYR A 45 -5.53 -8.55 21.08
C TYR A 45 -4.95 -9.96 21.02
N PRO A 46 -4.18 -10.43 22.02
CA PRO A 46 -3.45 -11.70 21.95
C PRO A 46 -4.34 -12.93 21.76
N ASP A 47 -5.56 -12.88 22.28
CA ASP A 47 -6.53 -13.98 22.24
C ASP A 47 -7.48 -13.94 21.02
N ALA A 48 -7.37 -12.93 20.16
CA ALA A 48 -8.27 -12.74 19.02
C ALA A 48 -7.96 -13.67 17.82
N GLY A 49 -6.89 -14.44 17.87
CA GLY A 49 -6.49 -15.36 16.79
C GLY A 49 -6.19 -14.64 15.47
N LEU A 50 -5.57 -13.45 15.54
CA LEU A 50 -5.21 -12.66 14.38
C LEU A 50 -4.12 -13.37 13.57
N LYS A 51 -4.29 -13.37 12.25
CA LYS A 51 -3.30 -13.86 11.29
C LYS A 51 -2.95 -12.72 10.33
N PHE A 52 -1.66 -12.43 10.23
CA PHE A 52 -1.14 -11.36 9.37
C PHE A 52 -0.39 -11.97 8.19
N VAL A 53 -0.70 -11.51 6.99
CA VAL A 53 -0.10 -11.96 5.74
C VAL A 53 0.33 -10.74 4.93
N ASN A 54 1.60 -10.66 4.56
CA ASN A 54 2.10 -9.63 3.66
C ASN A 54 2.38 -10.26 2.28
N ARG A 55 1.82 -9.66 1.23
CA ARG A 55 1.99 -10.03 -0.17
C ARG A 55 2.43 -8.85 -1.04
N GLY A 56 2.95 -7.77 -0.45
CA GLY A 56 3.59 -6.69 -1.18
C GLY A 56 4.75 -7.19 -2.04
N ILE A 57 4.96 -6.58 -3.21
CA ILE A 57 6.07 -6.87 -4.12
C ILE A 57 6.69 -5.55 -4.58
N SER A 58 7.98 -5.37 -4.30
CA SER A 58 8.74 -4.19 -4.74
C SER A 58 8.59 -3.92 -6.24
N GLY A 59 8.32 -2.67 -6.60
CA GLY A 59 8.16 -2.24 -7.99
C GLY A 59 6.79 -2.53 -8.60
N ASP A 60 5.87 -3.12 -7.85
CA ASP A 60 4.57 -3.48 -8.38
C ASP A 60 3.69 -2.27 -8.66
N THR A 61 2.81 -2.43 -9.64
CA THR A 61 1.75 -1.51 -10.04
C THR A 61 0.40 -2.21 -9.95
N THR A 62 -0.69 -1.50 -10.18
CA THR A 62 -2.02 -2.13 -10.25
C THR A 62 -2.10 -3.21 -11.35
N ARG A 63 -1.35 -3.09 -12.45
CA ARG A 63 -1.22 -4.16 -13.46
C ARG A 63 -0.57 -5.42 -12.87
N GLY A 64 0.49 -5.25 -12.09
CA GLY A 64 1.17 -6.36 -11.41
C GLY A 64 0.27 -7.04 -10.39
N LEU A 65 -0.44 -6.25 -9.58
CA LEU A 65 -1.43 -6.76 -8.64
C LEU A 65 -2.49 -7.61 -9.33
N LEU A 66 -3.12 -7.13 -10.41
CA LEU A 66 -4.14 -7.87 -11.15
C LEU A 66 -3.66 -9.23 -11.65
N ARG A 67 -2.42 -9.30 -12.17
CA ARG A 67 -1.85 -10.56 -12.69
C ARG A 67 -1.73 -11.66 -11.65
N ARG A 68 -1.49 -11.28 -10.39
CA ARG A 68 -1.27 -12.23 -9.27
C ARG A 68 -2.41 -12.22 -8.24
N TRP A 69 -3.50 -11.48 -8.51
CA TRP A 69 -4.53 -11.21 -7.51
C TRP A 69 -5.18 -12.46 -6.97
N ARG A 70 -5.41 -13.45 -7.84
CA ARG A 70 -5.99 -14.73 -7.43
C ARG A 70 -5.14 -15.42 -6.36
N GLU A 71 -3.86 -15.66 -6.65
CA GLU A 71 -2.97 -16.42 -5.75
C GLU A 71 -2.60 -15.62 -4.49
N ASP A 72 -2.38 -14.32 -4.65
CA ASP A 72 -1.84 -13.47 -3.60
C ASP A 72 -2.91 -12.71 -2.80
N ALA A 73 -4.19 -12.87 -3.15
CA ALA A 73 -5.28 -12.27 -2.41
C ALA A 73 -6.48 -13.20 -2.28
N LEU A 74 -7.11 -13.63 -3.39
CA LEU A 74 -8.37 -14.37 -3.33
C LEU A 74 -8.20 -15.75 -2.65
N ASP A 75 -7.18 -16.51 -3.02
CA ASP A 75 -6.90 -17.84 -2.45
C ASP A 75 -6.43 -17.76 -0.97
N ILE A 76 -6.06 -16.56 -0.51
CA ILE A 76 -5.74 -16.30 0.90
C ILE A 76 -7.01 -16.16 1.74
N GLU A 77 -8.13 -15.74 1.14
CA GLU A 77 -9.42 -15.52 1.81
C GLU A 77 -9.29 -14.57 3.02
N PRO A 78 -8.88 -13.30 2.82
CA PRO A 78 -8.76 -12.35 3.93
C PRO A 78 -10.12 -11.89 4.44
N ASP A 79 -10.18 -11.58 5.74
CA ASP A 79 -11.29 -10.85 6.35
C ASP A 79 -11.11 -9.32 6.24
N VAL A 80 -9.83 -8.91 6.21
CA VAL A 80 -9.41 -7.51 6.08
C VAL A 80 -8.30 -7.40 5.05
N LEU A 81 -8.44 -6.47 4.13
CA LEU A 81 -7.43 -6.09 3.14
C LEU A 81 -6.90 -4.69 3.42
N SER A 82 -5.61 -4.55 3.60
CA SER A 82 -4.87 -3.29 3.57
C SER A 82 -4.22 -3.15 2.20
N LEU A 83 -4.61 -2.16 1.42
CA LEU A 83 -4.15 -1.96 0.04
C LEU A 83 -3.50 -0.58 -0.12
N LEU A 84 -2.19 -0.56 -0.37
CA LEU A 84 -1.40 0.62 -0.67
C LEU A 84 -0.68 0.42 -2.00
N ILE A 85 -1.15 1.10 -3.04
CA ILE A 85 -0.61 0.99 -4.41
C ILE A 85 -0.88 2.28 -5.18
N GLY A 86 -0.04 2.61 -6.15
CA GLY A 86 -0.28 3.73 -7.05
C GLY A 86 0.93 4.66 -7.21
N THR A 87 1.88 4.65 -6.29
CA THR A 87 3.10 5.47 -6.41
C THR A 87 3.92 5.04 -7.64
N ASN A 88 4.08 3.74 -7.87
CA ASN A 88 4.73 3.22 -9.07
C ASN A 88 3.89 3.44 -10.33
N ASP A 89 2.57 3.27 -10.24
CA ASP A 89 1.66 3.58 -11.36
C ASP A 89 1.88 5.01 -11.86
N CYS A 90 2.03 5.97 -10.93
CA CYS A 90 2.23 7.38 -11.21
C CYS A 90 3.64 7.70 -11.72
N PHE A 91 4.69 7.21 -11.05
CA PHE A 91 6.06 7.71 -11.25
C PHE A 91 6.98 6.81 -12.06
N LEU A 92 6.56 5.61 -12.45
CA LEU A 92 7.31 4.84 -13.43
C LEU A 92 7.14 5.42 -14.83
N GLU A 93 8.14 5.24 -15.68
CA GLU A 93 8.17 5.81 -17.03
C GLU A 93 7.87 4.75 -18.10
N GLY A 94 7.50 5.23 -19.29
CA GLY A 94 7.31 4.40 -20.48
C GLY A 94 6.20 3.36 -20.29
N GLU A 95 6.47 2.13 -20.71
CA GLU A 95 5.49 1.03 -20.65
C GLU A 95 5.08 0.62 -19.22
N ASN A 96 5.87 1.02 -18.22
CA ASN A 96 5.57 0.72 -16.82
C ASN A 96 4.66 1.76 -16.17
N HIS A 97 4.52 2.94 -16.75
CA HIS A 97 3.55 3.94 -16.32
C HIS A 97 2.12 3.41 -16.52
N VAL A 98 1.25 3.67 -15.57
CA VAL A 98 -0.16 3.28 -15.63
C VAL A 98 -1.00 4.55 -15.58
N GLU A 99 -1.63 4.89 -16.67
CA GLU A 99 -2.49 6.08 -16.76
C GLU A 99 -3.61 6.05 -15.71
N PRO A 100 -4.06 7.21 -15.20
CA PRO A 100 -5.09 7.29 -14.17
C PRO A 100 -6.38 6.51 -14.48
N GLU A 101 -6.83 6.52 -15.74
CA GLU A 101 -8.03 5.79 -16.17
C GLU A 101 -7.85 4.27 -16.14
N GLU A 102 -6.63 3.78 -16.39
CA GLU A 102 -6.31 2.36 -16.26
C GLU A 102 -6.16 1.98 -14.79
N TYR A 103 -5.51 2.83 -13.98
CA TYR A 103 -5.40 2.65 -12.54
C TYR A 103 -6.77 2.50 -11.88
N GLU A 104 -7.74 3.38 -12.23
CA GLU A 104 -9.11 3.29 -11.72
C GLU A 104 -9.76 1.95 -12.06
N LYS A 105 -9.70 1.53 -13.34
CA LYS A 105 -10.24 0.25 -13.81
C LYS A 105 -9.59 -0.95 -13.10
N ASN A 106 -8.28 -0.89 -12.91
CA ASN A 106 -7.54 -1.95 -12.23
C ASN A 106 -7.97 -2.08 -10.78
N LEU A 107 -8.09 -0.96 -10.05
CA LEU A 107 -8.58 -0.96 -8.67
C LEU A 107 -10.03 -1.45 -8.59
N GLU A 108 -10.91 -0.98 -9.44
CA GLU A 108 -12.30 -1.45 -9.47
C GLU A 108 -12.38 -2.96 -9.73
N SER A 109 -11.56 -3.48 -10.65
CA SER A 109 -11.49 -4.93 -10.92
C SER A 109 -10.95 -5.72 -9.72
N ILE A 110 -9.90 -5.24 -9.07
CA ILE A 110 -9.32 -5.82 -7.84
C ILE A 110 -10.39 -5.92 -6.75
N LEU A 111 -11.10 -4.85 -6.49
CA LEU A 111 -12.11 -4.77 -5.45
C LEU A 111 -13.34 -5.61 -5.76
N SER A 112 -13.83 -5.59 -7.02
CA SER A 112 -14.95 -6.42 -7.46
C SER A 112 -14.68 -7.90 -7.24
N GLN A 113 -13.54 -8.41 -7.72
CA GLN A 113 -13.13 -9.80 -7.52
C GLN A 113 -13.03 -10.17 -6.04
N SER A 114 -12.52 -9.25 -5.22
CA SER A 114 -12.38 -9.47 -3.78
C SER A 114 -13.74 -9.57 -3.08
N PHE A 115 -14.68 -8.69 -3.42
CA PHE A 115 -16.02 -8.70 -2.86
C PHE A 115 -16.92 -9.83 -3.39
N GLU A 116 -16.66 -10.31 -4.61
CA GLU A 116 -17.29 -11.51 -5.15
C GLU A 116 -16.85 -12.77 -4.37
N THR A 117 -15.58 -12.80 -3.93
CA THR A 117 -15.03 -13.92 -3.16
C THR A 117 -15.45 -13.85 -1.68
N ASN A 118 -15.42 -12.64 -1.09
CA ASN A 118 -15.84 -12.40 0.31
C ASN A 118 -16.66 -11.12 0.41
N GLY A 119 -17.99 -11.26 0.45
CA GLY A 119 -18.92 -10.12 0.56
C GLY A 119 -18.78 -9.31 1.85
N GLU A 120 -18.21 -9.87 2.91
CA GLU A 120 -17.99 -9.21 4.21
C GLU A 120 -16.60 -8.58 4.36
N LEU A 121 -15.73 -8.71 3.34
CA LEU A 121 -14.38 -8.14 3.35
C LEU A 121 -14.40 -6.66 3.71
N LYS A 122 -13.51 -6.24 4.58
CA LYS A 122 -13.24 -4.83 4.85
C LYS A 122 -11.93 -4.41 4.21
N VAL A 123 -11.94 -3.28 3.51
CA VAL A 123 -10.78 -2.79 2.77
C VAL A 123 -10.33 -1.45 3.33
N PHE A 124 -9.07 -1.36 3.74
CA PHE A 124 -8.39 -0.11 4.03
C PHE A 124 -7.61 0.28 2.77
N LEU A 125 -8.18 1.19 1.99
CA LEU A 125 -7.58 1.71 0.76
C LEU A 125 -6.79 2.97 1.08
N MET A 126 -5.47 2.86 1.00
CA MET A 126 -4.55 3.95 1.27
C MET A 126 -4.20 4.69 -0.02
N GLU A 127 -4.16 6.01 0.04
CA GLU A 127 -3.74 6.82 -1.10
C GLU A 127 -2.23 6.68 -1.34
N PRO A 128 -1.78 6.72 -2.61
CA PRO A 128 -0.38 6.87 -2.94
C PRO A 128 0.11 8.25 -2.52
N PHE A 129 1.39 8.35 -2.16
CA PHE A 129 2.01 9.55 -1.63
C PHE A 129 3.48 9.68 -2.05
N PHE A 130 4.06 10.87 -1.84
CA PHE A 130 5.49 11.13 -1.93
C PHE A 130 5.87 12.34 -1.05
N LEU A 131 7.17 12.48 -0.76
CA LEU A 131 7.72 13.73 -0.24
C LEU A 131 8.94 14.16 -1.07
N PRO A 132 9.06 15.44 -1.47
CA PRO A 132 10.19 15.90 -2.25
C PRO A 132 11.45 15.93 -1.36
N THR A 133 12.47 15.19 -1.76
CA THR A 133 13.81 15.25 -1.17
C THR A 133 14.71 16.15 -2.00
N LYS A 134 15.90 16.49 -1.49
CA LYS A 134 16.87 17.32 -2.23
C LYS A 134 17.27 16.69 -3.56
N ASP A 135 17.34 15.37 -3.61
CA ASP A 135 17.83 14.60 -4.74
C ASP A 135 16.72 14.09 -5.67
N ARG A 136 15.47 14.18 -5.24
CA ARG A 136 14.32 13.66 -6.02
C ARG A 136 13.07 14.50 -5.81
N PHE A 137 12.35 14.76 -6.89
CA PHE A 137 11.08 15.49 -6.97
C PHE A 137 11.12 16.97 -6.61
N LYS A 138 12.21 17.50 -6.01
CA LYS A 138 12.23 18.89 -5.52
C LYS A 138 12.06 19.93 -6.62
N ALA A 139 12.65 19.69 -7.78
CA ALA A 139 12.55 20.62 -8.93
C ALA A 139 11.14 20.58 -9.58
N GLU A 140 10.43 19.48 -9.45
CA GLU A 140 9.16 19.19 -10.11
C GLU A 140 8.03 18.98 -9.09
N GLU A 141 8.20 19.45 -7.86
CA GLU A 141 7.30 19.16 -6.74
C GLU A 141 5.83 19.45 -7.08
N ASN A 142 5.51 20.60 -7.67
CA ASN A 142 4.14 20.95 -7.99
C ASN A 142 3.53 20.00 -9.02
N THR A 143 4.28 19.66 -10.07
CA THR A 143 3.83 18.71 -11.10
C THR A 143 3.59 17.34 -10.48
N CYS A 144 4.53 16.84 -9.67
CA CYS A 144 4.37 15.56 -8.98
C CYS A 144 3.17 15.54 -8.03
N ARG A 145 2.90 16.66 -7.33
CA ARG A 145 1.70 16.78 -6.47
C ARG A 145 0.40 16.73 -7.27
N GLU A 146 0.36 17.39 -8.42
CA GLU A 146 -0.80 17.33 -9.31
C GLU A 146 -1.01 15.92 -9.87
N GLU A 147 0.06 15.25 -10.28
CA GLU A 147 0.00 13.91 -10.83
C GLU A 147 -0.46 12.89 -9.77
N ILE A 148 0.24 12.78 -8.65
CA ILE A 148 -0.13 11.81 -7.59
C ILE A 148 -1.52 12.11 -7.02
N GLY A 149 -1.92 13.38 -7.00
CA GLY A 149 -3.24 13.83 -6.57
C GLY A 149 -4.38 13.25 -7.40
N ARG A 150 -4.16 12.96 -8.69
CA ARG A 150 -5.17 12.29 -9.55
C ARG A 150 -5.43 10.86 -9.08
N TYR A 151 -4.37 10.12 -8.74
CA TYR A 151 -4.47 8.75 -8.23
C TYR A 151 -5.12 8.71 -6.84
N SER A 152 -4.75 9.64 -5.97
CA SER A 152 -5.38 9.80 -4.64
C SER A 152 -6.89 10.08 -4.76
N GLN A 153 -7.30 10.98 -5.67
CA GLN A 153 -8.71 11.27 -5.92
C GLN A 153 -9.50 10.05 -6.44
N ILE A 154 -8.85 9.19 -7.24
CA ILE A 154 -9.45 7.93 -7.67
C ILE A 154 -9.71 7.01 -6.48
N CYS A 155 -8.72 6.81 -5.60
CA CYS A 155 -8.89 6.03 -4.37
C CYS A 155 -10.08 6.55 -3.53
N ARG A 156 -10.15 7.87 -3.34
CA ARG A 156 -11.25 8.52 -2.60
C ARG A 156 -12.61 8.22 -3.24
N ARG A 157 -12.76 8.48 -4.56
CA ARG A 157 -14.02 8.25 -5.27
C ARG A 157 -14.47 6.78 -5.20
N ILE A 158 -13.52 5.84 -5.29
CA ILE A 158 -13.82 4.41 -5.17
C ILE A 158 -14.32 4.09 -3.76
N ALA A 159 -13.67 4.61 -2.74
CA ALA A 159 -14.07 4.37 -1.35
C ALA A 159 -15.46 4.96 -1.03
N GLU A 160 -15.81 6.09 -1.60
CA GLU A 160 -17.12 6.73 -1.41
C GLU A 160 -18.28 5.91 -2.01
N LYS A 161 -18.00 4.99 -2.95
CA LYS A 161 -19.02 4.14 -3.60
C LYS A 161 -19.45 2.94 -2.76
N ASP A 162 -18.64 2.49 -1.78
CA ASP A 162 -18.87 1.24 -1.03
C ASP A 162 -18.46 1.37 0.43
N GLY A 163 -19.42 1.26 1.35
CA GLY A 163 -19.19 1.38 2.79
C GLY A 163 -18.30 0.30 3.42
N ARG A 164 -17.82 -0.68 2.65
CA ARG A 164 -16.81 -1.66 3.08
C ARG A 164 -15.39 -1.16 2.88
N ILE A 165 -15.20 -0.03 2.14
CA ILE A 165 -13.91 0.55 1.82
C ILE A 165 -13.68 1.78 2.69
N PHE A 166 -12.63 1.75 3.48
CA PHE A 166 -12.17 2.84 4.34
C PHE A 166 -10.98 3.53 3.69
N PHE A 167 -11.18 4.78 3.26
CA PHE A 167 -10.11 5.56 2.66
C PHE A 167 -9.16 6.11 3.71
N ILE A 168 -7.85 5.89 3.55
CA ILE A 168 -6.80 6.40 4.43
C ILE A 168 -5.99 7.45 3.67
N GLN A 169 -6.08 8.68 4.14
CA GLN A 169 -5.29 9.80 3.61
C GLN A 169 -3.90 9.78 4.23
N LEU A 170 -2.87 9.68 3.40
CA LEU A 170 -1.48 9.63 3.85
C LEU A 170 -0.70 10.90 3.49
N GLN A 171 -0.96 11.50 2.32
CA GLN A 171 -0.18 12.63 1.83
C GLN A 171 -0.16 13.79 2.83
N HIS A 172 -1.31 14.19 3.38
CA HIS A 172 -1.35 15.30 4.32
C HIS A 172 -0.62 14.99 5.63
N LEU A 173 -0.63 13.74 6.10
CA LEU A 173 0.09 13.33 7.31
C LEU A 173 1.61 13.47 7.12
N PHE A 174 2.11 13.09 5.93
CA PHE A 174 3.52 13.29 5.60
C PHE A 174 3.87 14.77 5.43
N ASP A 175 2.99 15.56 4.81
CA ASP A 175 3.19 17.00 4.66
C ASP A 175 3.26 17.69 6.03
N GLU A 176 2.35 17.40 6.95
CA GLU A 176 2.35 17.92 8.31
C GLU A 176 3.59 17.48 9.09
N ALA A 177 3.94 16.20 9.02
CA ALA A 177 5.13 15.66 9.71
C ALA A 177 6.44 16.30 9.20
N ALA A 178 6.47 16.68 7.91
CA ALA A 178 7.63 17.31 7.29
C ALA A 178 7.73 18.81 7.60
N GLU A 179 6.75 19.45 8.23
CA GLU A 179 6.82 20.86 8.61
C GLU A 179 8.00 21.10 9.56
N GLY A 180 8.94 21.95 9.13
CA GLY A 180 10.14 22.31 9.89
C GLY A 180 11.20 21.20 10.02
N ARG A 181 11.09 20.11 9.23
CA ARG A 181 12.05 19.00 9.21
C ARG A 181 12.39 18.61 7.78
N ASP A 182 13.59 18.05 7.56
CA ASP A 182 13.98 17.51 6.25
C ASP A 182 13.05 16.33 5.90
N CYS A 183 12.47 16.36 4.71
CA CYS A 183 11.57 15.31 4.20
C CYS A 183 12.25 13.92 4.22
N ALA A 184 13.57 13.86 3.99
CA ALA A 184 14.33 12.62 4.01
C ALA A 184 14.37 11.93 5.39
N TYR A 185 14.00 12.62 6.48
CA TYR A 185 13.82 12.01 7.78
C TYR A 185 12.61 11.05 7.80
N TRP A 186 11.58 11.35 7.02
CA TRP A 186 10.34 10.56 6.93
C TRP A 186 10.33 9.64 5.73
N ILE A 187 10.78 10.14 4.56
CA ILE A 187 10.83 9.41 3.30
C ILE A 187 12.20 9.62 2.67
N TRP A 188 13.07 8.61 2.77
CA TRP A 188 14.50 8.78 2.52
C TRP A 188 14.88 9.09 1.05
N ASP A 189 14.11 8.61 0.08
CA ASP A 189 14.34 8.80 -1.37
C ASP A 189 13.17 9.49 -2.10
N GLY A 190 12.25 10.04 -1.36
CA GLY A 190 11.04 10.69 -1.89
C GLY A 190 9.83 9.76 -2.05
N ILE A 191 9.99 8.44 -1.93
CA ILE A 191 8.93 7.43 -2.06
C ILE A 191 8.87 6.51 -0.84
N HIS A 192 10.02 5.98 -0.42
CA HIS A 192 10.06 4.94 0.61
C HIS A 192 10.20 5.55 2.00
N PRO A 193 9.24 5.25 2.90
CA PRO A 193 9.34 5.68 4.29
C PRO A 193 10.57 5.09 4.99
N THR A 194 11.14 5.89 5.89
CA THR A 194 12.09 5.42 6.91
C THR A 194 11.34 4.66 8.00
N GLU A 195 12.06 4.10 8.97
CA GLU A 195 11.44 3.49 10.15
C GLU A 195 10.54 4.49 10.91
N SER A 196 10.87 5.80 10.87
CA SER A 196 10.05 6.86 11.46
C SER A 196 8.87 7.26 10.58
N GLY A 197 8.95 7.02 9.27
CA GLY A 197 7.90 7.31 8.31
C GLY A 197 6.82 6.21 8.24
N HIS A 198 7.18 4.97 8.56
CA HIS A 198 6.23 3.85 8.63
C HIS A 198 5.32 3.95 9.85
#